data_0768a19775b1c09322e9258c4bd0ed88
#
_entry.id   0768a19775b1c09322e9258c4bd0ed88
#
_cell.length_a   1.000
_cell.length_b   1.000
_cell.length_c   1.000
_cell.angle_alpha   90.00
_cell.angle_beta   90.00
_cell.angle_gamma   90.00
#
_symmetry.space_group_name_H-M   'P 1'
#
loop_
_entity.id
_entity.type
_entity.pdbx_description
1 polymer ?
#
loop_
_entity_poly.entity_id
_entity_poly.type
_entity_poly.pdbx_seq_one_letter_code
_entity_poly.pdbx_strand_id
1 'polypeptide(L)'
;MRDGDALENNPEITRSALEAIHGQVFGWALSRCDYDRAAAEDLMQQAYVELLSGKARFKSQSSLKTFVFSVVQNLARSRYRRMATRLRLVREHAGQSDDAFLPAEPENNGDVWSAVKSLPARQRDVIELVFCREMTIEQASAVMGVSVGTGRVHYERAKKSLRTRLQNLTDQLT
;
A
#
# COMPACT_ATOMS: atom_id res chain seq x y z
N MET A 1 -1.01 -19.39 26.76
CA MET A 1 -2.44 -19.33 27.09
C MET A 1 -3.19 -18.81 25.87
N ARG A 2 -3.77 -19.76 25.13
CA ARG A 2 -4.76 -19.69 24.03
C ARG A 2 -4.48 -18.78 22.82
N ASP A 3 -3.52 -19.20 21.98
CA ASP A 3 -3.33 -18.67 20.63
C ASP A 3 -4.28 -19.32 19.59
N GLY A 4 -5.26 -20.09 20.04
CA GLY A 4 -6.18 -20.85 19.17
C GLY A 4 -7.52 -20.17 18.87
N ASP A 5 -7.90 -19.14 19.62
CA ASP A 5 -9.30 -18.65 19.66
C ASP A 5 -9.69 -17.66 18.53
N ALA A 6 -8.71 -17.11 17.81
CA ALA A 6 -8.98 -16.12 16.76
C ALA A 6 -9.32 -16.74 15.40
N LEU A 7 -8.85 -17.96 15.14
CA LEU A 7 -9.15 -18.72 13.91
C LEU A 7 -10.54 -19.37 13.97
N GLU A 8 -11.05 -19.65 15.17
CA GLU A 8 -12.38 -20.26 15.34
C GLU A 8 -13.53 -19.29 15.05
N ASN A 9 -13.29 -17.96 15.09
CA ASN A 9 -14.32 -16.96 14.88
C ASN A 9 -14.54 -16.55 13.42
N ASN A 10 -13.71 -17.03 12.48
CA ASN A 10 -13.92 -16.76 11.06
C ASN A 10 -13.37 -17.92 10.20
N PRO A 11 -14.24 -18.84 9.75
CA PRO A 11 -13.83 -20.03 8.99
C PRO A 11 -13.12 -19.71 7.66
N GLU A 12 -13.19 -18.47 7.18
CA GLU A 12 -12.52 -18.04 5.95
C GLU A 12 -11.07 -17.62 6.17
N ILE A 13 -10.65 -17.32 7.41
CA ILE A 13 -9.26 -16.98 7.75
C ILE A 13 -8.54 -18.24 8.21
N THR A 14 -8.19 -19.10 7.28
CA THR A 14 -7.36 -20.27 7.56
C THR A 14 -5.88 -19.97 7.30
N ARG A 15 -5.01 -20.74 7.96
CA ARG A 15 -3.57 -20.69 7.71
C ARG A 15 -3.26 -20.90 6.22
N SER A 16 -3.86 -21.88 5.60
CA SER A 16 -3.68 -22.18 4.18
C SER A 16 -4.13 -21.02 3.28
N ALA A 17 -5.25 -20.35 3.60
CA ALA A 17 -5.71 -19.18 2.84
C ALA A 17 -4.74 -17.98 2.97
N LEU A 18 -4.16 -17.75 4.15
CA LEU A 18 -3.14 -16.72 4.36
C LEU A 18 -1.82 -17.07 3.65
N GLU A 19 -1.39 -18.32 3.70
CA GLU A 19 -0.20 -18.79 2.99
C GLU A 19 -0.36 -18.62 1.46
N ALA A 20 -1.53 -18.86 0.91
CA ALA A 20 -1.81 -18.70 -0.52
C ALA A 20 -1.66 -17.25 -1.02
N ILE A 21 -1.90 -16.26 -0.18
CA ILE A 21 -1.77 -14.84 -0.52
C ILE A 21 -0.50 -14.18 0.03
N HIS A 22 0.31 -14.90 0.80
CA HIS A 22 1.47 -14.36 1.54
C HIS A 22 2.41 -13.54 0.66
N GLY A 23 2.84 -14.09 -0.49
CA GLY A 23 3.74 -13.39 -1.40
C GLY A 23 3.14 -12.10 -1.97
N GLN A 24 1.82 -12.08 -2.22
CA GLN A 24 1.14 -10.89 -2.71
C GLN A 24 1.01 -9.83 -1.61
N VAL A 25 0.73 -10.25 -0.37
CA VAL A 25 0.68 -9.37 0.82
C VAL A 25 2.06 -8.77 1.07
N PHE A 26 3.11 -9.59 1.03
CA PHE A 26 4.49 -9.11 1.17
C PHE A 26 4.86 -8.07 0.10
N GLY A 27 4.56 -8.37 -1.16
CA GLY A 27 4.81 -7.42 -2.25
C GLY A 27 4.03 -6.10 -2.09
N TRP A 28 2.82 -6.15 -1.52
CA TRP A 28 2.06 -4.93 -1.20
C TRP A 28 2.68 -4.17 -0.02
N ALA A 29 3.09 -4.86 1.04
CA ALA A 29 3.80 -4.27 2.17
C ALA A 29 5.12 -3.61 1.72
N LEU A 30 5.87 -4.27 0.84
CA LEU A 30 7.14 -3.79 0.31
C LEU A 30 6.98 -2.44 -0.41
N SER A 31 5.94 -2.29 -1.24
CA SER A 31 5.66 -1.02 -1.91
C SER A 31 5.18 0.09 -0.96
N ARG A 32 4.72 -0.26 0.25
CA ARG A 32 4.33 0.71 1.29
C ARG A 32 5.50 1.15 2.18
N CYS A 33 6.63 0.48 2.08
CA CYS A 33 7.82 0.70 2.88
C CYS A 33 9.02 1.15 2.02
N ASP A 34 8.79 1.81 0.89
CA ASP A 34 9.84 2.27 -0.03
C ASP A 34 10.83 1.16 -0.42
N TYR A 35 10.32 -0.07 -0.54
CA TYR A 35 11.06 -1.31 -0.83
C TYR A 35 12.08 -1.72 0.25
N ASP A 36 12.00 -1.16 1.44
CA ASP A 36 12.72 -1.68 2.62
C ASP A 36 12.11 -3.02 3.05
N ARG A 37 12.90 -4.09 2.86
CA ARG A 37 12.47 -5.46 3.13
C ARG A 37 12.15 -5.69 4.61
N ALA A 38 13.00 -5.20 5.53
CA ALA A 38 12.81 -5.38 6.96
C ALA A 38 11.56 -4.66 7.45
N ALA A 39 11.35 -3.42 7.01
CA ALA A 39 10.14 -2.65 7.32
C ALA A 39 8.87 -3.30 6.73
N ALA A 40 8.96 -3.93 5.57
CA ALA A 40 7.84 -4.64 4.94
C ALA A 40 7.49 -5.93 5.68
N GLU A 41 8.47 -6.70 6.12
CA GLU A 41 8.29 -7.89 6.95
C GLU A 41 7.60 -7.53 8.27
N ASP A 42 8.06 -6.48 8.96
CA ASP A 42 7.43 -5.97 10.18
C ASP A 42 5.98 -5.53 9.96
N LEU A 43 5.73 -4.82 8.87
CA LEU A 43 4.39 -4.34 8.52
C LEU A 43 3.44 -5.50 8.26
N MET A 44 3.88 -6.51 7.54
CA MET A 44 3.12 -7.71 7.24
C MET A 44 2.86 -8.53 8.51
N GLN A 45 3.88 -8.73 9.36
CA GLN A 45 3.72 -9.43 10.65
C GLN A 45 2.69 -8.71 11.52
N GLN A 46 2.76 -7.39 11.61
CA GLN A 46 1.78 -6.61 12.37
C GLN A 46 0.36 -6.77 11.81
N ALA A 47 0.20 -6.82 10.49
CA ALA A 47 -1.10 -7.06 9.87
C ALA A 47 -1.66 -8.45 10.27
N TYR A 48 -0.84 -9.48 10.25
CA TYR A 48 -1.25 -10.82 10.68
C TYR A 48 -1.58 -10.88 12.18
N VAL A 49 -0.82 -10.19 13.03
CA VAL A 49 -1.14 -10.09 14.45
C VAL A 49 -2.51 -9.41 14.66
N GLU A 50 -2.83 -8.36 13.94
CA GLU A 50 -4.14 -7.70 14.04
C GLU A 50 -5.29 -8.59 13.56
N LEU A 51 -5.05 -9.39 12.52
CA LEU A 51 -6.01 -10.39 12.04
C LEU A 51 -6.25 -11.49 13.09
N LEU A 52 -5.17 -12.09 13.58
CA LEU A 52 -5.23 -13.23 14.50
C LEU A 52 -5.72 -12.82 15.90
N SER A 53 -5.46 -11.60 16.34
CA SER A 53 -5.95 -11.06 17.62
C SER A 53 -7.41 -10.55 17.57
N GLY A 54 -8.05 -10.60 16.39
CA GLY A 54 -9.41 -10.11 16.20
C GLY A 54 -9.56 -8.58 16.24
N LYS A 55 -8.46 -7.83 16.28
CA LYS A 55 -8.48 -6.37 16.16
C LYS A 55 -8.98 -5.94 14.78
N ALA A 56 -8.49 -6.60 13.74
CA ALA A 56 -9.01 -6.46 12.39
C ALA A 56 -10.07 -7.54 12.15
N ARG A 57 -11.34 -7.16 12.10
CA ARG A 57 -12.47 -8.10 11.93
C ARG A 57 -12.84 -8.23 10.47
N PHE A 58 -12.63 -9.41 9.92
CA PHE A 58 -13.11 -9.77 8.60
C PHE A 58 -14.61 -10.07 8.65
N LYS A 59 -15.40 -9.32 7.89
CA LYS A 59 -16.88 -9.44 7.85
C LYS A 59 -17.38 -10.12 6.57
N SER A 60 -16.50 -10.77 5.82
CA SER A 60 -16.82 -11.44 4.53
C SER A 60 -17.52 -10.53 3.49
N GLN A 61 -17.30 -9.22 3.60
CA GLN A 61 -17.85 -8.23 2.64
C GLN A 61 -16.95 -8.03 1.41
N SER A 62 -15.78 -8.66 1.41
CA SER A 62 -14.79 -8.65 0.33
C SER A 62 -14.01 -9.95 0.35
N SER A 63 -13.15 -10.18 -0.64
CA SER A 63 -12.21 -11.31 -0.56
C SER A 63 -11.23 -11.15 0.60
N LEU A 64 -10.72 -12.26 1.14
CA LEU A 64 -9.67 -12.25 2.17
C LEU A 64 -8.47 -11.42 1.73
N LYS A 65 -8.03 -11.56 0.47
CA LYS A 65 -6.95 -10.77 -0.12
C LYS A 65 -7.22 -9.27 0.00
N THR A 66 -8.38 -8.81 -0.45
CA THR A 66 -8.77 -7.39 -0.40
C THR A 66 -8.76 -6.88 1.03
N PHE A 67 -9.28 -7.66 1.97
CA PHE A 67 -9.31 -7.31 3.37
C PHE A 67 -7.91 -7.20 3.97
N VAL A 68 -7.04 -8.20 3.78
CA VAL A 68 -5.65 -8.17 4.29
C VAL A 68 -4.88 -6.99 3.70
N PHE A 69 -5.05 -6.71 2.42
CA PHE A 69 -4.44 -5.54 1.77
C PHE A 69 -4.90 -4.22 2.39
N SER A 70 -6.19 -4.12 2.76
CA SER A 70 -6.71 -2.93 3.44
C SER A 70 -6.12 -2.76 4.84
N VAL A 71 -5.89 -3.85 5.57
CA VAL A 71 -5.22 -3.83 6.88
C VAL A 71 -3.79 -3.32 6.74
N VAL A 72 -3.01 -3.87 5.81
CA VAL A 72 -1.64 -3.41 5.51
C VAL A 72 -1.62 -1.92 5.14
N GLN A 73 -2.55 -1.47 4.29
CA GLN A 73 -2.66 -0.07 3.89
C GLN A 73 -2.95 0.86 5.08
N ASN A 74 -3.85 0.46 5.97
CA ASN A 74 -4.19 1.25 7.15
C ASN A 74 -3.02 1.34 8.13
N LEU A 75 -2.31 0.24 8.34
CA LEU A 75 -1.10 0.21 9.17
C LEU A 75 0.02 1.08 8.58
N ALA A 76 0.27 0.99 7.29
CA ALA A 76 1.27 1.82 6.61
C ALA A 76 0.94 3.32 6.75
N ARG A 77 -0.32 3.71 6.53
CA ARG A 77 -0.76 5.10 6.74
C ARG A 77 -0.61 5.56 8.18
N SER A 78 -0.88 4.68 9.14
CA SER A 78 -0.71 4.99 10.57
C SER A 78 0.77 5.19 10.92
N ARG A 79 1.67 4.33 10.41
CA ARG A 79 3.13 4.48 10.57
C ARG A 79 3.61 5.81 9.99
N TYR A 80 3.20 6.14 8.76
CA TYR A 80 3.57 7.39 8.09
C TYR A 80 3.11 8.62 8.88
N ARG A 81 1.86 8.64 9.35
CA ARG A 81 1.35 9.75 10.18
C ARG A 81 2.12 9.94 11.47
N ARG A 82 2.46 8.84 12.18
CA ARG A 82 3.26 8.90 13.41
C ARG A 82 4.66 9.45 13.15
N MET A 83 5.29 9.01 12.05
CA MET A 83 6.62 9.49 11.66
C MET A 83 6.58 10.98 11.30
N ALA A 84 5.61 11.43 10.52
CA ALA A 84 5.43 12.83 10.17
C ALA A 84 5.21 13.73 11.43
N THR A 85 4.39 13.25 12.37
CA THR A 85 4.17 13.97 13.65
C THR A 85 5.46 14.04 14.48
N ARG A 86 6.21 12.93 14.56
CA ARG A 86 7.49 12.90 15.29
C ARG A 86 8.51 13.85 14.68
N LEU A 87 8.63 13.86 13.35
CA LEU A 87 9.53 14.77 12.64
C LEU A 87 9.15 16.24 12.87
N ARG A 88 7.84 16.56 12.87
CA ARG A 88 7.37 17.91 13.17
C ARG A 88 7.75 18.32 14.58
N LEU A 89 7.53 17.48 15.59
CA LEU A 89 7.90 17.76 16.98
C LEU A 89 9.42 17.93 17.15
N VAL A 90 10.23 17.14 16.47
CA VAL A 90 11.69 17.29 16.49
C VAL A 90 12.11 18.62 15.86
N ARG A 91 11.50 19.02 14.74
CA ARG A 91 11.76 20.31 14.08
C ARG A 91 11.35 21.50 14.95
N GLU A 92 10.20 21.42 15.62
CA GLU A 92 9.73 22.45 16.56
C GLU A 92 10.68 22.63 17.74
N HIS A 93 11.39 21.57 18.18
CA HIS A 93 12.38 21.63 19.28
C HIS A 93 13.81 21.96 18.82
N ALA A 94 14.15 21.67 17.57
CA ALA A 94 15.52 21.82 17.05
C ALA A 94 15.78 23.16 16.35
N GLY A 95 14.78 24.04 16.22
CA GLY A 95 14.93 25.37 15.61
C GLY A 95 15.80 25.36 14.36
N GLN A 96 15.17 25.27 13.18
CA GLN A 96 15.78 25.31 11.84
C GLN A 96 16.44 24.02 11.29
N SER A 97 15.86 23.47 10.29
CA SER A 97 16.33 23.42 8.89
C SER A 97 15.30 22.75 8.01
N ASP A 98 14.97 23.42 6.95
CA ASP A 98 14.18 22.95 5.83
C ASP A 98 14.99 21.96 5.01
N ASP A 99 15.16 20.74 5.55
CA ASP A 99 15.58 19.61 4.75
C ASP A 99 14.41 18.65 4.69
N ALA A 100 13.59 18.82 3.66
CA ALA A 100 12.63 17.84 3.26
C ALA A 100 13.41 16.54 3.00
N PHE A 101 13.19 15.52 3.85
CA PHE A 101 13.60 14.17 3.53
C PHE A 101 12.86 13.77 2.24
N LEU A 102 13.52 13.99 1.13
CA LEU A 102 13.15 13.40 -0.14
C LEU A 102 13.50 11.91 -0.01
N PRO A 103 12.52 11.00 -0.20
CA PRO A 103 12.84 9.58 -0.28
C PRO A 103 13.93 9.40 -1.32
N ALA A 104 14.97 8.63 -0.98
CA ALA A 104 16.03 8.29 -1.90
C ALA A 104 15.39 7.77 -3.20
N GLU A 105 15.77 8.35 -4.33
CA GLU A 105 15.33 7.88 -5.63
C GLU A 105 15.85 6.45 -5.81
N PRO A 106 14.98 5.44 -5.99
CA PRO A 106 15.44 4.11 -6.27
C PRO A 106 16.01 4.09 -7.67
N GLU A 107 17.21 3.52 -7.76
CA GLU A 107 17.96 3.33 -8.99
C GLU A 107 17.07 2.80 -10.12
N ASN A 108 17.15 3.47 -11.22
CA ASN A 108 16.79 3.21 -12.62
C ASN A 108 16.19 1.83 -12.93
N ASN A 109 14.90 1.65 -12.66
CA ASN A 109 14.10 0.52 -13.12
C ASN A 109 13.17 0.98 -14.26
N GLY A 110 13.73 1.27 -15.42
CA GLY A 110 12.99 1.56 -16.64
C GLY A 110 12.05 2.76 -16.56
N ASP A 111 11.90 3.47 -17.63
CA ASP A 111 11.12 4.72 -17.74
C ASP A 111 9.68 4.62 -17.25
N VAL A 112 9.06 3.43 -17.36
CA VAL A 112 7.68 3.18 -16.93
C VAL A 112 7.53 3.26 -15.41
N TRP A 113 8.42 2.61 -14.64
CA TRP A 113 8.35 2.64 -13.18
C TRP A 113 8.68 4.02 -12.60
N SER A 114 9.58 4.74 -13.23
CA SER A 114 9.86 6.14 -12.89
C SER A 114 8.61 6.99 -13.08
N ALA A 115 7.89 6.81 -14.20
CA ALA A 115 6.63 7.49 -14.44
C ALA A 115 5.56 7.14 -13.38
N VAL A 116 5.45 5.87 -13.00
CA VAL A 116 4.51 5.43 -11.94
C VAL A 116 4.88 6.04 -10.58
N LYS A 117 6.15 6.04 -10.20
CA LYS A 117 6.63 6.62 -8.94
C LYS A 117 6.35 8.11 -8.82
N SER A 118 6.38 8.83 -9.94
CA SER A 118 6.09 10.26 -9.99
C SER A 118 4.61 10.64 -9.89
N LEU A 119 3.70 9.65 -9.90
CA LEU A 119 2.28 9.89 -9.69
C LEU A 119 1.98 10.31 -8.24
N PRO A 120 0.96 11.16 -8.02
CA PRO A 120 0.42 11.37 -6.68
C PRO A 120 0.07 10.04 -6.00
N ALA A 121 0.29 9.95 -4.68
CA ALA A 121 0.19 8.69 -3.92
C ALA A 121 -1.10 7.89 -4.20
N ARG A 122 -2.27 8.53 -4.22
CA ARG A 122 -3.54 7.87 -4.49
C ARG A 122 -3.67 7.33 -5.92
N GLN A 123 -3.08 8.02 -6.88
CA GLN A 123 -3.05 7.57 -8.28
C GLN A 123 -2.10 6.39 -8.44
N ARG A 124 -0.95 6.43 -7.78
CA ARG A 124 0.00 5.31 -7.75
C ARG A 124 -0.61 4.08 -7.08
N ASP A 125 -1.28 4.26 -5.93
CA ASP A 125 -1.94 3.16 -5.22
C ASP A 125 -2.93 2.39 -6.12
N VAL A 126 -3.82 3.10 -6.81
CA VAL A 126 -4.82 2.44 -7.67
C VAL A 126 -4.18 1.73 -8.87
N ILE A 127 -3.15 2.32 -9.48
CA ILE A 127 -2.42 1.69 -10.59
C ILE A 127 -1.74 0.41 -10.12
N GLU A 128 -1.06 0.44 -8.98
CA GLU A 128 -0.39 -0.74 -8.45
C GLU A 128 -1.39 -1.85 -8.11
N LEU A 129 -2.50 -1.51 -7.44
CA LEU A 129 -3.52 -2.49 -7.08
C LEU A 129 -4.17 -3.13 -8.30
N VAL A 130 -4.48 -2.35 -9.33
CA VAL A 130 -5.13 -2.87 -10.54
C VAL A 130 -4.15 -3.66 -11.40
N PHE A 131 -2.98 -3.12 -11.73
CA PHE A 131 -2.06 -3.75 -12.69
C PHE A 131 -1.09 -4.74 -12.07
N CYS A 132 -0.58 -4.48 -10.86
CA CYS A 132 0.42 -5.35 -10.25
C CYS A 132 -0.19 -6.38 -9.29
N ARG A 133 -1.41 -6.13 -8.80
CA ARG A 133 -2.11 -7.03 -7.86
C ARG A 133 -3.38 -7.64 -8.45
N GLU A 134 -3.67 -7.34 -9.72
CA GLU A 134 -4.80 -7.91 -10.46
C GLU A 134 -6.15 -7.69 -9.77
N MET A 135 -6.32 -6.51 -9.16
CA MET A 135 -7.56 -6.15 -8.48
C MET A 135 -8.50 -5.40 -9.40
N THR A 136 -9.80 -5.58 -9.21
CA THR A 136 -10.80 -4.70 -9.82
C THR A 136 -10.74 -3.30 -9.21
N ILE A 137 -11.31 -2.29 -9.87
CA ILE A 137 -11.37 -0.92 -9.32
C ILE A 137 -12.15 -0.90 -8.01
N GLU A 138 -13.19 -1.72 -7.89
CA GLU A 138 -13.98 -1.87 -6.67
C GLU A 138 -13.13 -2.40 -5.51
N GLN A 139 -12.35 -3.45 -5.75
CA GLN A 139 -11.43 -4.03 -4.76
C GLN A 139 -10.32 -3.04 -4.38
N ALA A 140 -9.71 -2.38 -5.38
CA ALA A 140 -8.69 -1.36 -5.15
C ALA A 140 -9.25 -0.18 -4.33
N SER A 141 -10.48 0.26 -4.62
CA SER A 141 -11.16 1.31 -3.86
C SER A 141 -11.38 0.91 -2.39
N ALA A 142 -11.79 -0.35 -2.15
CA ALA A 142 -11.94 -0.91 -0.81
C ALA A 142 -10.60 -0.92 -0.05
N VAL A 143 -9.50 -1.37 -0.69
CA VAL A 143 -8.15 -1.32 -0.10
C VAL A 143 -7.75 0.11 0.23
N MET A 144 -8.03 1.05 -0.67
CA MET A 144 -7.69 2.47 -0.50
C MET A 144 -8.58 3.17 0.54
N GLY A 145 -9.68 2.56 0.96
CA GLY A 145 -10.67 3.16 1.86
C GLY A 145 -11.37 4.38 1.25
N VAL A 146 -11.72 4.30 -0.03
CA VAL A 146 -12.44 5.35 -0.78
C VAL A 146 -13.66 4.76 -1.46
N SER A 147 -14.60 5.62 -1.89
CA SER A 147 -15.73 5.16 -2.71
C SER A 147 -15.26 4.67 -4.08
N VAL A 148 -16.01 3.78 -4.71
CA VAL A 148 -15.72 3.28 -6.06
C VAL A 148 -15.64 4.42 -7.07
N GLY A 149 -16.51 5.44 -6.95
CA GLY A 149 -16.46 6.63 -7.79
C GLY A 149 -15.14 7.40 -7.63
N THR A 150 -14.67 7.57 -6.41
CA THR A 150 -13.36 8.20 -6.13
C THR A 150 -12.21 7.36 -6.67
N GLY A 151 -12.26 6.04 -6.51
CA GLY A 151 -11.26 5.12 -7.07
C GLY A 151 -11.18 5.22 -8.59
N ARG A 152 -12.31 5.26 -9.30
CA ARG A 152 -12.37 5.48 -10.75
C ARG A 152 -11.75 6.80 -11.17
N VAL A 153 -12.04 7.89 -10.45
CA VAL A 153 -11.43 9.19 -10.73
C VAL A 153 -9.90 9.14 -10.60
N HIS A 154 -9.38 8.52 -9.52
CA HIS A 154 -7.93 8.34 -9.36
C HIS A 154 -7.33 7.50 -10.48
N TYR A 155 -7.99 6.42 -10.88
CA TYR A 155 -7.55 5.54 -11.95
C TYR A 155 -7.48 6.26 -13.30
N GLU A 156 -8.55 6.98 -13.69
CA GLU A 156 -8.58 7.74 -14.96
C GLU A 156 -7.53 8.86 -14.99
N ARG A 157 -7.35 9.59 -13.89
CA ARG A 157 -6.30 10.61 -13.78
C ARG A 157 -4.90 10.01 -13.88
N ALA A 158 -4.68 8.88 -13.24
CA ALA A 158 -3.41 8.15 -13.31
C ALA A 158 -3.10 7.70 -14.74
N LYS A 159 -4.06 7.09 -15.44
CA LYS A 159 -3.90 6.69 -16.85
C LYS A 159 -3.56 7.87 -17.75
N LYS A 160 -4.26 9.00 -17.57
CA LYS A 160 -3.99 10.22 -18.34
C LYS A 160 -2.56 10.73 -18.10
N SER A 161 -2.15 10.81 -16.83
CA SER A 161 -0.80 11.26 -16.47
C SER A 161 0.29 10.34 -17.01
N LEU A 162 0.09 9.02 -16.90
CA LEU A 162 1.05 8.04 -17.43
C LEU A 162 1.14 8.11 -18.96
N ARG A 163 0.01 8.22 -19.66
CA ARG A 163 0.01 8.37 -21.13
C ARG A 163 0.85 9.55 -21.57
N THR A 164 0.63 10.73 -20.98
CA THR A 164 1.39 11.94 -21.32
C THR A 164 2.88 11.75 -21.05
N ARG A 165 3.25 11.16 -19.92
CA ARG A 165 4.67 10.96 -19.55
C ARG A 165 5.36 9.95 -20.45
N LEU A 166 4.70 8.84 -20.77
CA LEU A 166 5.27 7.80 -21.64
C LEU A 166 5.39 8.27 -23.10
N GLN A 167 4.46 9.10 -23.59
CA GLN A 167 4.58 9.76 -24.89
C GLN A 167 5.83 10.65 -24.95
N ASN A 168 6.01 11.50 -23.93
CA ASN A 168 7.20 12.36 -23.87
C ASN A 168 8.51 11.57 -23.84
N LEU A 169 8.54 10.41 -23.19
CA LEU A 169 9.72 9.53 -23.17
C LEU A 169 10.00 8.92 -24.57
N THR A 170 8.95 8.51 -25.28
CA THR A 170 9.09 7.96 -26.63
C THR A 170 9.60 9.02 -27.61
N ASP A 171 9.11 10.26 -27.47
CA ASP A 171 9.53 11.38 -28.33
C ASP A 171 10.98 11.83 -28.08
N GLN A 172 11.51 11.57 -26.87
CA GLN A 172 12.93 11.86 -26.55
C GLN A 172 13.92 10.77 -27.03
N LEU A 173 13.41 9.60 -27.36
CA LEU A 173 14.22 8.47 -27.85
C LEU A 173 14.25 8.37 -29.39
N THR A 174 13.51 9.22 -30.10
CA THR A 174 13.41 9.28 -31.56
C THR A 174 14.12 10.51 -32.11
#